data_11dab64aaa1fc5218ba9d24d8dcacad2
#
_entry.id   11dab64aaa1fc5218ba9d24d8dcacad2
#
_cell.length_a   1.000
_cell.length_b   1.000
_cell.length_c   1.000
_cell.angle_alpha   90.00
_cell.angle_beta   90.00
_cell.angle_gamma   90.00
#
_symmetry.space_group_name_H-M   'P 1'
#
loop_
_entity.id
_entity.type
_entity.pdbx_description
1 polymer ?
#
loop_
_entity_poly.entity_id
_entity_poly.type
_entity_poly.pdbx_seq_one_letter_code
_entity_poly.pdbx_strand_id
1 'polypeptide(L)'
;MNSQENERVPSIEELCTKIPVLSEYCVKLEDSVKRRYLEKIADIGVDPVTIPEQQFDTECLPPIEAVELLSYLGLETSFYTKEQFRAYKSLEAYNFVVSGFLSGIQGCIVAGKHVVTGKVRHSQRMNDPLISVWIVAEKDGTVKSAHCLGCKRVVLYRSVDKNSR
;
A
#
# COMPACT_ATOMS: atom_id res chain seq x y z
N MET A 1 -20.63 6.56 -31.47
CA MET A 1 -19.50 5.60 -31.62
C MET A 1 -18.77 5.55 -30.29
N ASN A 2 -19.12 4.59 -29.46
CA ASN A 2 -18.47 4.39 -28.15
C ASN A 2 -17.25 3.50 -28.37
N SER A 3 -16.07 4.09 -28.36
CA SER A 3 -14.83 3.36 -28.24
C SER A 3 -14.71 2.93 -26.77
N GLN A 4 -15.18 1.74 -26.44
CA GLN A 4 -14.74 1.06 -25.23
C GLN A 4 -13.27 0.70 -25.45
N GLU A 5 -12.37 1.51 -24.96
CA GLU A 5 -10.99 1.10 -24.74
C GLU A 5 -11.03 -0.05 -23.73
N ASN A 6 -10.85 -1.24 -24.27
CA ASN A 6 -10.67 -2.44 -23.50
C ASN A 6 -9.30 -2.31 -22.80
N GLU A 7 -9.26 -1.76 -21.59
CA GLU A 7 -8.03 -1.67 -20.79
C GLU A 7 -7.49 -3.09 -20.59
N ARG A 8 -6.55 -3.45 -21.43
CA ARG A 8 -5.86 -4.73 -21.35
C ARG A 8 -5.09 -4.79 -20.05
N VAL A 9 -5.44 -5.74 -19.19
CA VAL A 9 -4.69 -6.02 -17.96
C VAL A 9 -3.25 -6.39 -18.31
N PRO A 10 -2.23 -5.67 -17.83
CA PRO A 10 -0.84 -5.93 -18.17
C PRO A 10 -0.40 -7.31 -17.68
N SER A 11 0.46 -7.96 -18.45
CA SER A 11 1.06 -9.24 -18.05
C SER A 11 2.12 -9.03 -16.95
N ILE A 12 2.44 -10.09 -16.18
CA ILE A 12 3.52 -10.04 -15.19
C ILE A 12 4.85 -9.67 -15.84
N GLU A 13 5.11 -10.16 -17.04
CA GLU A 13 6.32 -9.86 -17.79
C GLU A 13 6.42 -8.38 -18.15
N GLU A 14 5.32 -7.78 -18.63
CA GLU A 14 5.25 -6.35 -18.92
C GLU A 14 5.48 -5.49 -17.66
N LEU A 15 4.95 -5.91 -16.51
CA LEU A 15 5.16 -5.23 -15.24
C LEU A 15 6.61 -5.38 -14.74
N CYS A 16 7.21 -6.55 -14.89
CA CYS A 16 8.62 -6.79 -14.52
C CYS A 16 9.59 -5.94 -15.34
N THR A 17 9.28 -5.61 -16.60
CA THR A 17 10.14 -4.72 -17.41
C THR A 17 10.23 -3.30 -16.86
N LYS A 18 9.20 -2.86 -16.13
CA LYS A 18 9.17 -1.53 -15.49
C LYS A 18 9.94 -1.48 -14.17
N ILE A 19 10.21 -2.62 -13.56
CA ILE A 19 10.82 -2.74 -12.23
C ILE A 19 12.05 -3.63 -12.35
N PRO A 20 13.25 -3.03 -12.54
CA PRO A 20 14.45 -3.80 -12.89
C PRO A 20 14.98 -4.70 -11.78
N VAL A 21 14.67 -4.38 -10.52
CA VAL A 21 15.13 -5.15 -9.37
C VAL A 21 13.93 -5.52 -8.49
N LEU A 22 13.69 -6.81 -8.32
CA LEU A 22 12.64 -7.34 -7.46
C LEU A 22 13.24 -7.91 -6.17
N SER A 23 12.55 -7.68 -5.05
CA SER A 23 12.89 -8.28 -3.77
C SER A 23 12.65 -9.80 -3.77
N GLU A 24 13.34 -10.52 -2.88
CA GLU A 24 13.05 -11.93 -2.64
C GLU A 24 11.59 -12.17 -2.22
N TYR A 25 11.01 -11.21 -1.52
CA TYR A 25 9.60 -11.24 -1.16
C TYR A 25 8.74 -11.31 -2.42
N CYS A 26 8.93 -10.39 -3.36
CA CYS A 26 8.18 -10.34 -4.62
C CYS A 26 8.38 -11.60 -5.46
N VAL A 27 9.59 -12.12 -5.53
CA VAL A 27 9.93 -13.32 -6.32
C VAL A 27 9.19 -14.55 -5.80
N LYS A 28 8.99 -14.68 -4.48
CA LYS A 28 8.34 -15.82 -3.82
C LYS A 28 6.81 -15.77 -3.85
N LEU A 29 6.21 -14.68 -4.33
CA LEU A 29 4.76 -14.56 -4.40
C LEU A 29 4.18 -15.43 -5.50
N GLU A 30 2.98 -15.97 -5.26
CA GLU A 30 2.17 -16.64 -6.29
C GLU A 30 1.79 -15.62 -7.40
N ASP A 31 1.63 -16.07 -8.63
CA ASP A 31 1.44 -15.22 -9.81
C ASP A 31 0.29 -14.21 -9.67
N SER A 32 -0.83 -14.62 -9.08
CA SER A 32 -1.97 -13.74 -8.86
C SER A 32 -1.70 -12.61 -7.86
N VAL A 33 -0.92 -12.92 -6.81
CA VAL A 33 -0.51 -11.97 -5.77
C VAL A 33 0.62 -11.10 -6.28
N LYS A 34 1.58 -11.69 -7.00
CA LYS A 34 2.71 -11.02 -7.63
C LYS A 34 2.26 -9.95 -8.62
N ARG A 35 1.29 -10.26 -9.48
CA ARG A 35 0.71 -9.28 -10.41
C ARG A 35 0.20 -8.06 -9.67
N ARG A 36 -0.65 -8.25 -8.64
CA ARG A 36 -1.20 -7.16 -7.83
C ARG A 36 -0.13 -6.37 -7.09
N TYR A 37 0.92 -7.05 -6.63
CA TYR A 37 2.07 -6.38 -6.01
C TYR A 37 2.78 -5.48 -7.01
N LEU A 38 3.08 -5.99 -8.20
CA LEU A 38 3.75 -5.25 -9.27
C LEU A 38 2.91 -4.07 -9.77
N GLU A 39 1.59 -4.22 -9.89
CA GLU A 39 0.67 -3.12 -10.24
C GLU A 39 0.75 -1.97 -9.23
N LYS A 40 0.85 -2.27 -7.94
CA LYS A 40 0.96 -1.26 -6.86
C LYS A 40 2.23 -0.43 -6.95
N ILE A 41 3.32 -0.98 -7.46
CA ILE A 41 4.65 -0.34 -7.51
C ILE A 41 5.05 0.08 -8.94
N ALA A 42 4.22 -0.19 -9.93
CA ALA A 42 4.50 0.14 -11.34
C ALA A 42 4.74 1.63 -11.56
N ASP A 43 4.01 2.49 -10.86
CA ASP A 43 4.10 3.95 -10.97
C ASP A 43 5.43 4.51 -10.46
N ILE A 44 6.06 3.84 -9.51
CA ILE A 44 7.35 4.26 -8.94
C ILE A 44 8.54 3.54 -9.60
N GLY A 45 8.29 2.43 -10.30
CA GLY A 45 9.31 1.65 -11.02
C GLY A 45 10.37 1.00 -10.12
N VAL A 46 10.16 0.96 -8.82
CA VAL A 46 11.08 0.40 -7.82
C VAL A 46 10.29 -0.44 -6.82
N ASP A 47 10.83 -1.59 -6.45
CA ASP A 47 10.28 -2.37 -5.34
C ASP A 47 10.69 -1.71 -4.01
N PRO A 48 9.74 -1.21 -3.19
CA PRO A 48 10.05 -0.52 -1.93
C PRO A 48 10.92 -1.33 -0.97
N VAL A 49 10.86 -2.65 -1.04
CA VAL A 49 11.68 -3.54 -0.20
C VAL A 49 13.16 -3.53 -0.59
N THR A 50 13.47 -3.15 -1.83
CA THR A 50 14.86 -3.07 -2.32
C THR A 50 15.51 -1.73 -2.08
N ILE A 51 14.77 -0.71 -1.63
CA ILE A 51 15.31 0.62 -1.37
C ILE A 51 16.23 0.54 -0.14
N PRO A 52 17.50 0.99 -0.24
CA PRO A 52 18.42 1.01 0.89
C PRO A 52 17.89 1.84 2.06
N GLU A 53 18.07 1.35 3.29
CA GLU A 53 17.59 2.02 4.50
C GLU A 53 18.16 3.46 4.64
N GLN A 54 19.35 3.71 4.14
CA GLN A 54 19.99 5.01 4.17
C GLN A 54 19.31 6.08 3.31
N GLN A 55 18.42 5.68 2.39
CA GLN A 55 17.64 6.61 1.56
C GLN A 55 16.35 7.09 2.25
N PHE A 56 15.98 6.47 3.35
CA PHE A 56 14.80 6.85 4.11
C PHE A 56 15.13 7.90 5.17
N ASP A 57 14.27 8.91 5.27
CA ASP A 57 14.35 9.98 6.25
C ASP A 57 12.98 10.28 6.85
N THR A 58 12.94 10.66 8.11
CA THR A 58 11.72 11.10 8.79
C THR A 58 11.18 12.43 8.26
N GLU A 59 12.03 13.24 7.64
CA GLU A 59 11.63 14.51 7.03
C GLU A 59 10.98 14.34 5.65
N CYS A 60 11.13 13.18 5.03
CA CYS A 60 10.55 12.86 3.71
C CYS A 60 9.14 12.28 3.78
N LEU A 61 8.39 12.54 4.83
CA LEU A 61 7.00 12.09 4.95
C LEU A 61 6.06 13.02 4.18
N PRO A 62 5.05 12.46 3.48
CA PRO A 62 4.06 13.26 2.76
C PRO A 62 3.11 13.95 3.75
N PRO A 63 2.52 15.09 3.38
CA PRO A 63 1.51 15.78 4.18
C PRO A 63 0.16 15.06 4.07
N ILE A 64 0.03 13.89 4.70
CA ILE A 64 -1.22 13.12 4.69
C ILE A 64 -2.19 13.71 5.71
N GLU A 65 -3.30 14.24 5.23
CA GLU A 65 -4.41 14.66 6.06
C GLU A 65 -5.38 13.51 6.33
N ALA A 66 -6.23 13.67 7.36
CA ALA A 66 -7.22 12.65 7.70
C ALA A 66 -8.21 12.36 6.57
N VAL A 67 -8.46 13.34 5.70
CA VAL A 67 -9.38 13.21 4.58
C VAL A 67 -8.83 12.30 3.48
N GLU A 68 -7.53 12.36 3.17
CA GLU A 68 -6.87 11.47 2.19
C GLU A 68 -6.88 10.03 2.68
N LEU A 69 -6.56 9.84 3.97
CA LEU A 69 -6.60 8.52 4.59
C LEU A 69 -8.02 7.92 4.58
N LEU A 70 -9.02 8.73 4.93
CA LEU A 70 -10.44 8.31 4.90
C LEU A 70 -10.91 8.02 3.47
N SER A 71 -10.48 8.81 2.50
CA SER A 71 -10.80 8.59 1.08
C SER A 71 -10.24 7.25 0.61
N TYR A 72 -8.97 6.99 0.86
CA TYR A 72 -8.33 5.73 0.47
C TYR A 72 -8.99 4.52 1.16
N LEU A 73 -9.13 4.57 2.48
CA LEU A 73 -9.67 3.45 3.25
C LEU A 73 -11.18 3.27 3.07
N GLY A 74 -11.93 4.35 2.89
CA GLY A 74 -13.39 4.32 2.83
C GLY A 74 -13.97 4.17 1.43
N LEU A 75 -13.36 4.79 0.42
CA LEU A 75 -13.90 4.82 -0.93
C LEU A 75 -13.26 3.79 -1.86
N GLU A 76 -11.97 3.52 -1.68
CA GLU A 76 -11.22 2.63 -2.57
C GLU A 76 -11.09 1.20 -2.04
N THR A 77 -11.15 1.01 -0.73
CA THR A 77 -10.81 -0.29 -0.12
C THR A 77 -11.86 -0.92 0.77
N SER A 78 -12.99 -0.26 1.05
CA SER A 78 -13.93 -0.73 2.07
C SER A 78 -15.35 -0.95 1.55
N PHE A 79 -15.97 -2.08 1.99
CA PHE A 79 -17.38 -2.40 1.83
C PHE A 79 -18.29 -1.84 2.97
N TYR A 80 -17.68 -1.16 3.95
CA TYR A 80 -18.42 -0.61 5.07
C TYR A 80 -19.04 0.73 4.73
N THR A 81 -20.18 1.04 5.37
CA THR A 81 -20.76 2.37 5.24
C THR A 81 -19.82 3.42 5.81
N LYS A 82 -19.80 4.59 5.17
CA LYS A 82 -18.92 5.72 5.49
C LYS A 82 -18.92 6.12 6.98
N GLU A 83 -20.03 5.91 7.67
CA GLU A 83 -20.22 6.24 9.08
C GLU A 83 -19.66 5.19 10.04
N GLN A 84 -19.86 3.92 9.75
CA GLN A 84 -19.32 2.81 10.54
C GLN A 84 -17.78 2.79 10.46
N PHE A 85 -17.25 3.13 9.31
CA PHE A 85 -15.81 3.21 9.10
C PHE A 85 -15.15 4.35 9.87
N ARG A 86 -15.79 5.54 9.90
CA ARG A 86 -15.27 6.71 10.61
C ARG A 86 -15.17 6.50 12.12
N ALA A 87 -16.18 5.90 12.73
CA ALA A 87 -16.24 5.75 14.19
C ALA A 87 -15.28 4.67 14.71
N TYR A 88 -15.17 3.56 14.01
CA TYR A 88 -14.47 2.38 14.53
C TYR A 88 -12.97 2.38 14.17
N LYS A 89 -12.64 2.55 12.91
CA LYS A 89 -11.26 2.37 12.46
C LYS A 89 -10.33 3.54 12.78
N SER A 90 -10.83 4.75 12.84
CA SER A 90 -10.01 5.90 13.24
C SER A 90 -9.58 5.82 14.71
N LEU A 91 -10.47 5.38 15.58
CA LEU A 91 -10.16 5.20 17.01
C LEU A 91 -9.20 4.02 17.21
N GLU A 92 -9.41 2.91 16.52
CA GLU A 92 -8.54 1.74 16.61
C GLU A 92 -7.13 2.06 16.06
N ALA A 93 -7.02 2.71 14.92
CA ALA A 93 -5.74 3.13 14.35
C ALA A 93 -4.99 4.09 15.28
N TYR A 94 -5.68 5.07 15.87
CA TYR A 94 -5.09 5.98 16.84
C TYR A 94 -4.58 5.22 18.07
N ASN A 95 -5.36 4.29 18.62
CA ASN A 95 -4.94 3.46 19.75
C ASN A 95 -3.71 2.62 19.43
N PHE A 96 -3.58 2.08 18.22
CA PHE A 96 -2.39 1.35 17.80
C PHE A 96 -1.15 2.25 17.75
N VAL A 97 -1.29 3.49 17.30
CA VAL A 97 -0.16 4.44 17.28
C VAL A 97 0.28 4.78 18.69
N VAL A 98 -0.64 5.22 19.58
CA VAL A 98 -0.28 5.61 20.95
C VAL A 98 0.18 4.46 21.83
N SER A 99 -0.22 3.23 21.51
CA SER A 99 0.23 2.01 22.20
C SER A 99 1.56 1.47 21.68
N GLY A 100 2.23 2.17 20.75
CA GLY A 100 3.53 1.79 20.23
C GLY A 100 3.53 0.56 19.31
N PHE A 101 2.38 0.23 18.70
CA PHE A 101 2.30 -0.86 17.71
C PHE A 101 2.92 -0.48 16.37
N LEU A 102 3.09 0.81 16.10
CA LEU A 102 3.72 1.34 14.90
C LEU A 102 5.03 2.02 15.27
N SER A 103 6.10 1.71 14.55
CA SER A 103 7.45 2.25 14.78
C SER A 103 8.24 2.37 13.48
N GLY A 104 9.36 3.11 13.52
CA GLY A 104 10.27 3.22 12.40
C GLY A 104 9.63 3.80 11.14
N ILE A 105 8.77 4.81 11.29
CA ILE A 105 8.13 5.50 10.17
C ILE A 105 9.15 6.41 9.51
N GLN A 106 9.45 6.15 8.25
CA GLN A 106 10.41 6.89 7.43
C GLN A 106 9.92 6.97 6.01
N GLY A 107 10.33 8.00 5.27
CA GLY A 107 9.98 8.19 3.88
C GLY A 107 11.17 8.45 2.98
N CYS A 108 10.98 8.23 1.69
CA CYS A 108 11.88 8.69 0.65
C CYS A 108 11.07 9.10 -0.58
N ILE A 109 11.71 9.83 -1.50
CA ILE A 109 11.07 10.26 -2.74
C ILE A 109 11.62 9.42 -3.89
N VAL A 110 10.73 8.73 -4.60
CA VAL A 110 11.05 7.91 -5.76
C VAL A 110 10.09 8.28 -6.90
N ALA A 111 10.62 8.58 -8.06
CA ALA A 111 9.83 8.98 -9.23
C ALA A 111 8.81 10.10 -8.94
N GLY A 112 9.18 11.04 -8.06
CA GLY A 112 8.34 12.18 -7.67
C GLY A 112 7.20 11.84 -6.69
N LYS A 113 7.13 10.62 -6.17
CA LYS A 113 6.17 10.17 -5.17
C LYS A 113 6.85 9.86 -3.85
N HIS A 114 6.11 9.94 -2.75
CA HIS A 114 6.60 9.52 -1.45
C HIS A 114 6.40 8.00 -1.26
N VAL A 115 7.48 7.32 -0.90
CA VAL A 115 7.44 5.94 -0.42
C VAL A 115 7.69 5.97 1.08
N VAL A 116 6.68 5.60 1.86
CA VAL A 116 6.75 5.57 3.33
C VAL A 116 6.82 4.14 3.79
N THR A 117 7.75 3.84 4.68
CA THR A 117 7.90 2.55 5.32
C THR A 117 7.63 2.64 6.82
N GLY A 118 7.27 1.51 7.42
CA GLY A 118 7.06 1.41 8.85
C GLY A 118 7.12 -0.04 9.32
N LYS A 119 7.18 -0.21 10.63
CA LYS A 119 7.14 -1.51 11.30
C LYS A 119 5.91 -1.59 12.17
N VAL A 120 5.13 -2.65 12.02
CA VAL A 120 3.89 -2.89 12.76
C VAL A 120 4.04 -4.13 13.63
N ARG A 121 3.62 -4.04 14.90
CA ARG A 121 3.58 -5.16 15.82
C ARG A 121 2.29 -5.95 15.65
N HIS A 122 2.38 -7.28 15.73
CA HIS A 122 1.19 -8.13 15.81
C HIS A 122 0.39 -7.85 17.09
N SER A 123 -0.92 -7.65 16.96
CA SER A 123 -1.80 -7.42 18.11
C SER A 123 -2.02 -8.67 18.98
N GLN A 124 -1.95 -9.85 18.37
CA GLN A 124 -2.20 -11.13 19.05
C GLN A 124 -0.94 -11.95 19.30
N ARG A 125 0.19 -11.58 18.71
CA ARG A 125 1.47 -12.29 18.80
C ARG A 125 2.59 -11.31 19.05
N MET A 126 2.64 -10.77 20.27
CA MET A 126 3.53 -9.67 20.62
C MET A 126 5.02 -10.04 20.54
N ASN A 127 5.36 -11.34 20.59
CA ASN A 127 6.72 -11.83 20.49
C ASN A 127 7.17 -12.16 19.05
N ASP A 128 6.25 -12.09 18.07
CA ASP A 128 6.61 -12.30 16.67
C ASP A 128 7.42 -11.11 16.13
N PRO A 129 8.25 -11.33 15.11
CA PRO A 129 8.97 -10.25 14.44
C PRO A 129 8.02 -9.16 13.94
N LEU A 130 8.49 -7.91 13.97
CA LEU A 130 7.75 -6.78 13.44
C LEU A 130 7.48 -6.95 11.94
N ILE A 131 6.27 -6.61 11.51
CA ILE A 131 5.86 -6.68 10.13
C ILE A 131 6.24 -5.39 9.42
N SER A 132 6.94 -5.50 8.30
CA SER A 132 7.22 -4.37 7.44
C SER A 132 5.99 -4.02 6.61
N VAL A 133 5.69 -2.72 6.54
CA VAL A 133 4.63 -2.16 5.70
C VAL A 133 5.19 -1.01 4.88
N TRP A 134 4.59 -0.75 3.72
CA TRP A 134 4.91 0.43 2.93
C TRP A 134 3.66 1.04 2.30
N ILE A 135 3.75 2.34 2.04
CA ILE A 135 2.70 3.15 1.41
C ILE A 135 3.35 3.98 0.31
N VAL A 136 2.68 4.11 -0.81
CA VAL A 136 3.04 5.06 -1.87
C VAL A 136 2.00 6.18 -1.88
N ALA A 137 2.47 7.42 -1.79
CA ALA A 137 1.62 8.61 -1.79
C ALA A 137 2.13 9.67 -2.77
N GLU A 138 1.22 10.46 -3.29
CA GLU A 138 1.52 11.65 -4.07
C GLU A 138 2.08 12.77 -3.19
N LYS A 139 2.61 13.82 -3.82
CA LYS A 139 3.16 14.98 -3.11
C LYS A 139 2.13 15.74 -2.26
N ASP A 140 0.86 15.67 -2.64
CA ASP A 140 -0.25 16.29 -1.93
C ASP A 140 -0.79 15.45 -0.75
N GLY A 141 -0.24 14.24 -0.55
CA GLY A 141 -0.68 13.30 0.49
C GLY A 141 -1.68 12.24 0.02
N THR A 142 -2.16 12.31 -1.21
CA THR A 142 -3.07 11.29 -1.77
C THR A 142 -2.41 9.92 -1.76
N VAL A 143 -3.01 8.95 -1.04
CA VAL A 143 -2.49 7.57 -0.98
C VAL A 143 -2.84 6.83 -2.26
N LYS A 144 -1.84 6.31 -2.95
CA LYS A 144 -1.99 5.54 -4.21
C LYS A 144 -2.07 4.05 -3.95
N SER A 145 -1.18 3.54 -3.12
CA SER A 145 -1.14 2.12 -2.81
C SER A 145 -0.49 1.87 -1.45
N ALA A 146 -0.79 0.72 -0.87
CA ALA A 146 -0.20 0.26 0.38
C ALA A 146 -0.02 -1.27 0.37
N HIS A 147 0.95 -1.77 1.12
CA HIS A 147 1.20 -3.18 1.23
C HIS A 147 1.77 -3.58 2.59
N CYS A 148 1.38 -4.77 3.05
CA CYS A 148 1.84 -5.39 4.29
C CYS A 148 2.58 -6.69 3.94
N LEU A 149 3.87 -6.79 4.29
CA LEU A 149 4.69 -7.94 3.93
C LEU A 149 4.39 -9.19 4.78
N GLY A 150 3.76 -9.03 5.94
CA GLY A 150 3.44 -10.13 6.85
C GLY A 150 2.01 -10.68 6.71
N CYS A 151 1.15 -10.02 5.97
CA CYS A 151 -0.22 -10.46 5.77
C CYS A 151 -0.28 -11.60 4.74
N LYS A 152 -0.36 -12.84 5.22
CA LYS A 152 -0.65 -14.00 4.37
C LYS A 152 -2.10 -13.99 3.82
N ARG A 153 -2.97 -13.18 4.38
CA ARG A 153 -4.30 -12.95 3.81
C ARG A 153 -4.16 -12.03 2.62
N VAL A 154 -4.38 -12.60 1.46
CA VAL A 154 -4.77 -11.87 0.27
C VAL A 154 -5.96 -11.01 0.68
N VAL A 155 -5.72 -9.72 0.96
CA VAL A 155 -6.82 -8.77 1.00
C VAL A 155 -7.39 -8.82 -0.42
N LEU A 156 -8.56 -9.44 -0.55
CA LEU A 156 -9.31 -9.50 -1.78
C LEU A 156 -9.72 -8.06 -2.12
N TYR A 157 -8.84 -7.33 -2.78
CA TYR A 157 -9.23 -6.19 -3.57
C TYR A 157 -10.01 -6.76 -4.75
N ARG A 158 -11.32 -6.91 -4.57
CA ARG A 158 -12.19 -6.99 -5.72
C ARG A 158 -12.08 -5.65 -6.43
N SER A 159 -11.52 -5.66 -7.62
CA SER A 159 -11.86 -4.68 -8.64
C SER A 159 -13.39 -4.59 -8.61
N VAL A 160 -13.92 -3.43 -8.25
CA VAL A 160 -15.34 -3.17 -8.44
C VAL A 160 -15.52 -3.07 -9.93
N ASP A 161 -15.91 -4.17 -10.54
CA ASP A 161 -16.54 -4.13 -11.85
C ASP A 161 -17.74 -3.19 -11.73
N LYS A 162 -17.60 -2.00 -12.29
CA LYS A 162 -18.67 -1.03 -12.45
C LYS A 162 -19.67 -1.54 -13.50
N ASN A 163 -20.22 -2.74 -13.33
CA ASN A 163 -21.34 -3.22 -14.13
C ASN A 163 -22.10 -4.28 -13.33
N SER A 164 -23.01 -3.82 -12.50
CA SER A 164 -24.27 -4.52 -12.22
C SER A 164 -25.25 -3.50 -11.69
N ARG A 165 -26.30 -3.36 -12.43
CA ARG A 165 -27.48 -2.55 -12.20
C ARG A 165 -28.13 -2.83 -10.85
#